data_3169a725a5cd42f58cc9344e6e3269c1
#
_entry.id   3169a725a5cd42f58cc9344e6e3269c1
#
_cell.length_a   1.000
_cell.length_b   1.000
_cell.length_c   1.000
_cell.angle_alpha   90.00
_cell.angle_beta   90.00
_cell.angle_gamma   90.00
#
_symmetry.space_group_name_H-M   'P 1'
#
loop_
_entity.id
_entity.type
_entity.pdbx_description
1 polymer ?
#
loop_
_entity_poly.entity_id
_entity_poly.type
_entity_poly.pdbx_seq_one_letter_code
_entity_poly.pdbx_strand_id
1 'polypeptide(L)'
;MNRYTIGKIFKFFFHWHYDIRVSGEETLRDGSVHLVLPNHTAYVDPLILFSEEWWLPICPMGDEYFMRHWLYGYILRKADAIEVPDLQKANGEGLKAKADAAGQLSRIAIDSLAAGKQICFYPSGHVKTVDKEIIGNRRMAYEVCKELPAGVRVILCRMRGLESSRFSKLKPKQWKWRRTVTMVFEDHTEDVRQWAQTLDRRAFNEKLENWYNCQNGR
;
A
#
# COMPACT_ATOMS: atom_id res chain seq x y z
N MET A 1 -12.76 -20.38 -5.96
CA MET A 1 -13.40 -19.29 -5.23
C MET A 1 -12.97 -17.98 -5.88
N ASN A 2 -13.88 -17.04 -6.15
CA ASN A 2 -13.55 -15.75 -6.76
C ASN A 2 -13.08 -14.74 -5.70
N ARG A 3 -12.48 -13.60 -6.15
CA ARG A 3 -11.93 -12.58 -5.23
C ARG A 3 -12.97 -12.04 -4.25
N TYR A 4 -14.21 -11.84 -4.70
CA TYR A 4 -15.28 -11.27 -3.87
C TYR A 4 -15.67 -12.18 -2.71
N THR A 5 -15.75 -13.49 -2.96
CA THR A 5 -16.02 -14.48 -1.91
C THR A 5 -14.88 -14.52 -0.89
N ILE A 6 -13.63 -14.50 -1.38
CA ILE A 6 -12.45 -14.47 -0.50
C ILE A 6 -12.48 -13.22 0.38
N GLY A 7 -12.68 -12.04 -0.22
CA GLY A 7 -12.72 -10.78 0.51
C GLY A 7 -13.80 -10.75 1.60
N LYS A 8 -15.01 -11.22 1.30
CA LYS A 8 -16.11 -11.32 2.29
C LYS A 8 -15.78 -12.25 3.46
N ILE A 9 -15.16 -13.41 3.18
CA ILE A 9 -14.74 -14.35 4.23
C ILE A 9 -13.67 -13.69 5.12
N PHE A 10 -12.68 -13.03 4.51
CA PHE A 10 -11.65 -12.31 5.26
C PHE A 10 -12.22 -11.15 6.07
N LYS A 11 -13.16 -10.39 5.49
CA LYS A 11 -13.86 -9.31 6.20
C LYS A 11 -14.54 -9.84 7.46
N PHE A 12 -15.31 -10.92 7.35
CA PHE A 12 -15.95 -11.56 8.51
C PHE A 12 -14.90 -11.99 9.54
N PHE A 13 -13.82 -12.66 9.13
CA PHE A 13 -12.74 -13.12 10.00
C PHE A 13 -12.03 -11.96 10.70
N PHE A 14 -11.68 -10.88 9.96
CA PHE A 14 -10.99 -9.75 10.55
C PHE A 14 -11.88 -8.94 11.49
N HIS A 15 -13.15 -8.74 11.16
CA HIS A 15 -14.10 -8.09 12.06
C HIS A 15 -14.39 -8.90 13.35
N TRP A 16 -14.19 -10.20 13.31
CA TRP A 16 -14.19 -11.01 14.53
C TRP A 16 -12.99 -10.69 15.42
N HIS A 17 -11.79 -10.55 14.85
CA HIS A 17 -10.54 -10.35 15.59
C HIS A 17 -10.22 -8.90 15.92
N TYR A 18 -10.68 -7.96 15.10
CA TYR A 18 -10.39 -6.54 15.17
C TYR A 18 -11.67 -5.71 15.17
N ASP A 19 -11.65 -4.56 15.85
CA ASP A 19 -12.63 -3.50 15.69
C ASP A 19 -12.14 -2.59 14.56
N ILE A 20 -12.50 -2.92 13.31
CA ILE A 20 -12.05 -2.19 12.13
C ILE A 20 -13.00 -1.04 11.86
N ARG A 21 -12.43 0.16 11.76
CA ARG A 21 -13.13 1.40 11.46
C ARG A 21 -12.55 2.01 10.19
N VAL A 22 -13.40 2.13 9.17
CA VAL A 22 -13.03 2.68 7.89
C VAL A 22 -13.72 4.03 7.71
N SER A 23 -13.02 5.00 7.17
CA SER A 23 -13.57 6.31 6.78
C SER A 23 -12.96 6.80 5.48
N GLY A 24 -13.71 7.61 4.73
CA GLY A 24 -13.28 8.13 3.43
C GLY A 24 -13.37 7.11 2.29
N GLU A 25 -13.95 5.92 2.49
CA GLU A 25 -14.08 4.90 1.43
C GLU A 25 -14.91 5.36 0.23
N GLU A 26 -15.75 6.39 0.42
CA GLU A 26 -16.50 7.03 -0.65
C GLU A 26 -15.60 7.62 -1.75
N THR A 27 -14.36 8.00 -1.41
CA THR A 27 -13.38 8.51 -2.38
C THR A 27 -12.96 7.46 -3.41
N LEU A 28 -13.17 6.17 -3.10
CA LEU A 28 -12.88 5.04 -3.98
C LEU A 28 -14.08 4.62 -4.85
N ARG A 29 -15.24 5.28 -4.69
CA ARG A 29 -16.53 4.87 -5.34
C ARG A 29 -16.95 5.75 -6.50
N ASP A 30 -16.11 6.67 -6.94
CA ASP A 30 -16.42 7.64 -7.99
C ASP A 30 -16.29 7.09 -9.42
N GLY A 31 -15.87 5.84 -9.58
CA GLY A 31 -15.65 5.19 -10.87
C GLY A 31 -14.33 5.54 -11.55
N SER A 32 -13.49 6.36 -10.93
CA SER A 32 -12.16 6.69 -11.43
C SER A 32 -11.17 5.54 -11.26
N VAL A 33 -10.04 5.64 -11.93
CA VAL A 33 -8.87 4.79 -11.69
C VAL A 33 -8.09 5.37 -10.51
N HIS A 34 -7.76 4.53 -9.54
CA HIS A 34 -7.07 4.96 -8.32
C HIS A 34 -5.68 4.36 -8.18
N LEU A 35 -4.75 5.19 -7.76
CA LEU A 35 -3.50 4.81 -7.13
C LEU A 35 -3.68 4.91 -5.62
N VAL A 36 -3.73 3.78 -4.92
CA VAL A 36 -3.88 3.74 -3.47
C VAL A 36 -2.52 3.56 -2.81
N LEU A 37 -2.15 4.48 -1.95
CA LEU A 37 -0.86 4.52 -1.26
C LEU A 37 -1.07 4.39 0.26
N PRO A 38 -1.06 3.19 0.84
CA PRO A 38 -1.15 2.99 2.28
C PRO A 38 0.23 3.07 2.97
N ASN A 39 0.25 3.45 4.26
CA ASN A 39 1.39 3.20 5.11
C ASN A 39 1.44 1.73 5.56
N HIS A 40 2.61 1.24 6.00
CA HIS A 40 2.80 -0.19 6.30
C HIS A 40 3.14 -0.45 7.78
N THR A 41 2.12 -0.78 8.57
CA THR A 41 2.23 -0.96 10.03
C THR A 41 2.48 -2.39 10.46
N ALA A 42 1.95 -3.38 9.73
CA ALA A 42 2.07 -4.79 10.06
C ALA A 42 1.94 -5.68 8.79
N TYR A 43 2.44 -6.91 8.86
CA TYR A 43 2.35 -7.87 7.75
C TYR A 43 0.91 -8.24 7.36
N VAL A 44 -0.06 -7.98 8.22
CA VAL A 44 -1.48 -8.27 7.97
C VAL A 44 -2.22 -7.12 7.27
N ASP A 45 -1.61 -5.93 7.16
CA ASP A 45 -2.23 -4.75 6.53
C ASP A 45 -2.80 -5.04 5.13
N PRO A 46 -2.06 -5.71 4.21
CA PRO A 46 -2.58 -5.96 2.86
C PRO A 46 -3.84 -6.83 2.85
N LEU A 47 -3.94 -7.76 3.80
CA LEU A 47 -5.10 -8.65 3.90
C LEU A 47 -6.32 -7.92 4.47
N ILE A 48 -6.11 -7.03 5.45
CA ILE A 48 -7.18 -6.19 6.01
C ILE A 48 -7.66 -5.21 4.93
N LEU A 49 -6.75 -4.51 4.25
CA LEU A 49 -7.10 -3.62 3.15
C LEU A 49 -7.90 -4.35 2.07
N PHE A 50 -7.42 -5.51 1.62
CA PHE A 50 -8.13 -6.34 0.65
C PHE A 50 -9.51 -6.78 1.15
N SER A 51 -9.66 -7.09 2.43
CA SER A 51 -10.93 -7.52 3.00
C SER A 51 -11.95 -6.39 3.11
N GLU A 52 -11.52 -5.17 3.39
CA GLU A 52 -12.41 -4.01 3.45
C GLU A 52 -12.80 -3.54 2.03
N GLU A 53 -11.83 -3.49 1.13
CA GLU A 53 -12.03 -3.02 -0.25
C GLU A 53 -12.25 -4.18 -1.26
N TRP A 54 -12.84 -5.30 -0.81
CA TRP A 54 -13.08 -6.49 -1.63
C TRP A 54 -13.88 -6.22 -2.90
N TRP A 55 -14.72 -5.20 -2.91
CA TRP A 55 -15.56 -4.78 -4.03
C TRP A 55 -14.77 -4.02 -5.10
N LEU A 56 -13.66 -3.37 -4.77
CA LEU A 56 -12.79 -2.65 -5.69
C LEU A 56 -11.71 -3.60 -6.23
N PRO A 57 -11.54 -3.70 -7.57
CA PRO A 57 -10.52 -4.58 -8.17
C PRO A 57 -9.10 -3.99 -8.04
N ILE A 58 -8.67 -3.71 -6.81
CA ILE A 58 -7.30 -3.25 -6.54
C ILE A 58 -6.31 -4.38 -6.87
N CYS A 59 -5.30 -4.04 -7.69
CA CYS A 59 -4.16 -4.90 -8.00
C CYS A 59 -3.02 -4.51 -7.03
N PRO A 60 -2.75 -5.28 -5.97
CA PRO A 60 -1.62 -5.00 -5.09
C PRO A 60 -0.31 -5.32 -5.79
N MET A 61 0.74 -4.57 -5.46
CA MET A 61 2.10 -4.95 -5.83
C MET A 61 2.69 -5.76 -4.69
N GLY A 62 2.97 -7.02 -4.94
CA GLY A 62 3.38 -8.01 -3.94
C GLY A 62 4.78 -8.54 -4.17
N ASP A 63 5.58 -8.65 -3.11
CA ASP A 63 6.91 -9.25 -3.13
C ASP A 63 6.84 -10.73 -3.57
N GLU A 64 7.79 -11.15 -4.40
CA GLU A 64 7.96 -12.53 -4.89
C GLU A 64 7.91 -13.57 -3.76
N TYR A 65 8.49 -13.26 -2.61
CA TYR A 65 8.45 -14.15 -1.45
C TYR A 65 7.03 -14.47 -1.00
N PHE A 66 6.16 -13.46 -0.91
CA PHE A 66 4.75 -13.64 -0.55
C PHE A 66 3.94 -14.26 -1.68
N MET A 67 4.30 -14.00 -2.93
CA MET A 67 3.66 -14.64 -4.10
C MET A 67 3.89 -16.16 -4.13
N ARG A 68 5.03 -16.63 -3.62
CA ARG A 68 5.37 -18.07 -3.49
C ARG A 68 4.74 -18.75 -2.28
N HIS A 69 4.29 -18.00 -1.29
CA HIS A 69 3.63 -18.57 -0.12
C HIS A 69 2.27 -19.16 -0.50
N TRP A 70 1.97 -20.39 -0.11
CA TRP A 70 0.77 -21.12 -0.56
C TRP A 70 -0.54 -20.34 -0.33
N LEU A 71 -0.73 -19.74 0.85
CA LEU A 71 -1.95 -19.00 1.18
C LEU A 71 -1.90 -17.56 0.65
N TYR A 72 -0.84 -16.81 0.97
CA TYR A 72 -0.70 -15.44 0.51
C TYR A 72 -0.64 -15.34 -1.01
N GLY A 73 0.16 -16.20 -1.66
CA GLY A 73 0.25 -16.23 -3.11
C GLY A 73 -1.07 -16.60 -3.79
N TYR A 74 -1.87 -17.48 -3.18
CA TYR A 74 -3.21 -17.75 -3.69
C TYR A 74 -4.10 -16.51 -3.65
N ILE A 75 -4.11 -15.76 -2.53
CA ILE A 75 -4.90 -14.54 -2.37
C ILE A 75 -4.41 -13.45 -3.33
N LEU A 76 -3.11 -13.22 -3.39
CA LEU A 76 -2.49 -12.23 -4.26
C LEU A 76 -2.80 -12.50 -5.74
N ARG A 77 -2.69 -13.75 -6.20
CA ARG A 77 -3.10 -14.14 -7.58
C ARG A 77 -4.58 -13.91 -7.84
N LYS A 78 -5.45 -14.11 -6.85
CA LYS A 78 -6.89 -13.82 -6.98
C LYS A 78 -7.19 -12.31 -6.94
N ALA A 79 -6.27 -11.50 -6.43
CA ALA A 79 -6.33 -10.05 -6.46
C ALA A 79 -5.65 -9.44 -7.70
N ASP A 80 -5.24 -10.29 -8.68
CA ASP A 80 -4.48 -9.88 -9.86
C ASP A 80 -3.21 -9.09 -9.51
N ALA A 81 -2.55 -9.51 -8.41
CA ALA A 81 -1.36 -8.85 -7.91
C ALA A 81 -0.25 -8.80 -8.96
N ILE A 82 0.42 -7.66 -9.03
CA ILE A 82 1.63 -7.47 -9.81
C ILE A 82 2.81 -7.98 -8.97
N GLU A 83 3.53 -8.96 -9.50
CA GLU A 83 4.70 -9.52 -8.83
C GLU A 83 5.87 -8.53 -8.88
N VAL A 84 6.42 -8.26 -7.68
CA VAL A 84 7.60 -7.42 -7.50
C VAL A 84 8.80 -8.34 -7.26
N PRO A 85 9.83 -8.33 -8.12
CA PRO A 85 11.04 -9.11 -7.90
C PRO A 85 11.69 -8.78 -6.56
N ASP A 86 12.17 -9.81 -5.85
CA ASP A 86 12.90 -9.65 -4.59
C ASP A 86 14.26 -8.99 -4.82
N LEU A 87 14.29 -7.67 -4.74
CA LEU A 87 15.52 -6.87 -4.91
C LEU A 87 16.56 -7.12 -3.81
N GLN A 88 16.21 -7.84 -2.73
CA GLN A 88 17.17 -8.21 -1.68
C GLN A 88 17.98 -9.43 -2.06
N LYS A 89 17.43 -10.34 -2.87
CA LYS A 89 18.15 -11.52 -3.36
C LYS A 89 19.16 -11.21 -4.45
N ALA A 90 19.05 -10.07 -5.11
CA ALA A 90 20.04 -9.58 -6.07
C ALA A 90 21.37 -9.16 -5.39
N ASN A 91 21.80 -9.93 -4.40
CA ASN A 91 23.00 -9.64 -3.58
C ASN A 91 24.35 -9.76 -4.33
N GLY A 92 24.35 -10.10 -5.61
CA GLY A 92 25.52 -10.10 -6.49
C GLY A 92 25.45 -9.08 -7.63
N GLU A 93 24.30 -8.51 -7.88
CA GLU A 93 24.11 -7.53 -8.95
C GLU A 93 24.20 -6.13 -8.34
N GLY A 94 25.07 -5.28 -8.90
CA GLY A 94 25.39 -3.96 -8.37
C GLY A 94 24.19 -3.03 -8.23
N LEU A 95 24.39 -1.88 -7.57
CA LEU A 95 23.38 -0.81 -7.37
C LEU A 95 22.61 -0.43 -8.64
N LYS A 96 23.21 -0.61 -9.82
CA LYS A 96 22.62 -0.34 -11.12
C LYS A 96 21.45 -1.30 -11.42
N ALA A 97 21.64 -2.62 -11.24
CA ALA A 97 20.59 -3.60 -11.50
C ALA A 97 19.36 -3.40 -10.58
N LYS A 98 19.61 -3.02 -9.31
CA LYS A 98 18.52 -2.66 -8.37
C LYS A 98 17.78 -1.40 -8.79
N ALA A 99 18.49 -0.41 -9.31
CA ALA A 99 17.91 0.82 -9.83
C ALA A 99 17.07 0.56 -11.09
N ASP A 100 17.57 -0.28 -12.00
CA ASP A 100 16.88 -0.65 -13.24
C ASP A 100 15.59 -1.45 -12.94
N ALA A 101 15.65 -2.40 -12.00
CA ALA A 101 14.49 -3.15 -11.56
C ALA A 101 13.43 -2.27 -10.89
N ALA A 102 13.85 -1.30 -10.06
CA ALA A 102 12.92 -0.34 -9.47
C ALA A 102 12.25 0.55 -10.52
N GLY A 103 12.99 0.98 -11.56
CA GLY A 103 12.45 1.74 -12.68
C GLY A 103 11.44 0.93 -13.51
N GLN A 104 11.71 -0.37 -13.72
CA GLN A 104 10.76 -1.26 -14.40
C GLN A 104 9.45 -1.40 -13.61
N LEU A 105 9.51 -1.50 -12.28
CA LEU A 105 8.32 -1.56 -11.44
C LEU A 105 7.49 -0.29 -11.50
N SER A 106 8.12 0.87 -11.48
CA SER A 106 7.43 2.15 -11.64
C SER A 106 6.71 2.20 -13.00
N ARG A 107 7.37 1.74 -14.07
CA ARG A 107 6.78 1.69 -15.41
C ARG A 107 5.58 0.72 -15.46
N ILE A 108 5.70 -0.49 -14.92
CA ILE A 108 4.59 -1.45 -14.86
C ILE A 108 3.38 -0.85 -14.12
N ALA A 109 3.60 -0.11 -13.03
CA ALA A 109 2.53 0.55 -12.31
C ALA A 109 1.86 1.65 -13.16
N ILE A 110 2.64 2.50 -13.83
CA ILE A 110 2.16 3.57 -14.71
C ILE A 110 1.34 2.99 -15.88
N ASP A 111 1.87 1.99 -16.56
CA ASP A 111 1.21 1.34 -17.70
C ASP A 111 -0.10 0.65 -17.26
N SER A 112 -0.10 0.05 -16.06
CA SER A 112 -1.30 -0.57 -15.49
C SER A 112 -2.38 0.46 -15.14
N LEU A 113 -1.99 1.60 -14.57
CA LEU A 113 -2.90 2.72 -14.29
C LEU A 113 -3.46 3.31 -15.60
N ALA A 114 -2.62 3.48 -16.62
CA ALA A 114 -3.05 3.94 -17.94
C ALA A 114 -4.01 2.96 -18.61
N ALA A 115 -3.88 1.66 -18.34
CA ALA A 115 -4.80 0.61 -18.79
C ALA A 115 -6.08 0.52 -17.93
N GLY A 116 -6.31 1.43 -16.99
CA GLY A 116 -7.52 1.49 -16.16
C GLY A 116 -7.52 0.56 -14.95
N LYS A 117 -6.37 -0.03 -14.58
CA LYS A 117 -6.27 -0.88 -13.38
C LYS A 117 -6.12 -0.04 -12.11
N GLN A 118 -6.79 -0.46 -11.06
CA GLN A 118 -6.61 0.08 -9.71
C GLN A 118 -5.30 -0.46 -9.12
N ILE A 119 -4.35 0.40 -8.77
CA ILE A 119 -3.04 -0.02 -8.25
C ILE A 119 -2.91 0.34 -6.78
N CYS A 120 -2.34 -0.58 -6.00
CA CYS A 120 -2.00 -0.35 -4.60
C CYS A 120 -0.57 -0.80 -4.31
N PHE A 121 0.23 0.06 -3.72
CA PHE A 121 1.52 -0.32 -3.14
C PHE A 121 1.89 0.57 -1.95
N TYR A 122 2.77 0.04 -1.11
CA TYR A 122 3.26 0.71 0.09
C TYR A 122 4.49 1.56 -0.25
N PRO A 123 4.45 2.90 -0.12
CA PRO A 123 5.57 3.78 -0.51
C PRO A 123 6.90 3.45 0.17
N SER A 124 6.86 3.04 1.45
CA SER A 124 8.05 2.61 2.19
C SER A 124 8.63 1.27 1.72
N GLY A 125 7.82 0.43 1.06
CA GLY A 125 8.21 -0.89 0.57
C GLY A 125 8.56 -1.90 1.68
N HIS A 126 8.26 -1.60 2.94
CA HIS A 126 8.49 -2.50 4.07
C HIS A 126 7.63 -2.14 5.28
N VAL A 127 7.36 -3.13 6.12
CA VAL A 127 6.71 -2.89 7.43
C VAL A 127 7.60 -2.02 8.29
N LYS A 128 7.05 -0.95 8.86
CA LYS A 128 7.79 -0.01 9.70
C LYS A 128 8.47 -0.70 10.89
N THR A 129 9.68 -0.27 11.18
CA THR A 129 10.52 -0.78 12.28
C THR A 129 10.66 0.20 13.43
N VAL A 130 10.20 1.43 13.23
CA VAL A 130 10.12 2.52 14.22
C VAL A 130 8.70 3.06 14.25
N ASP A 131 8.36 3.85 15.25
CA ASP A 131 6.99 4.34 15.45
C ASP A 131 6.49 5.30 14.36
N LYS A 132 7.39 5.77 13.51
CA LYS A 132 7.07 6.63 12.36
C LYS A 132 7.14 5.86 11.06
N GLU A 133 6.31 6.22 10.09
CA GLU A 133 6.47 5.79 8.70
C GLU A 133 7.66 6.54 8.11
N ILE A 134 8.60 5.80 7.52
CA ILE A 134 9.79 6.34 6.87
C ILE A 134 9.86 5.76 5.46
N ILE A 135 9.77 6.62 4.47
CA ILE A 135 9.93 6.29 3.05
C ILE A 135 11.39 6.52 2.64
N GLY A 136 11.97 7.58 3.18
CA GLY A 136 13.36 7.96 2.93
C GLY A 136 13.61 8.27 1.45
N ASN A 137 14.60 7.62 0.86
CA ASN A 137 14.98 7.87 -0.52
C ASN A 137 14.40 6.83 -1.52
N ARG A 138 13.25 6.22 -1.22
CA ARG A 138 12.57 5.29 -2.12
C ARG A 138 12.10 6.01 -3.39
N ARG A 139 12.16 5.30 -4.52
CA ARG A 139 11.93 5.91 -5.84
C ARG A 139 10.51 5.75 -6.34
N MET A 140 9.89 4.61 -6.06
CA MET A 140 8.69 4.15 -6.74
C MET A 140 7.53 5.13 -6.63
N ALA A 141 7.18 5.59 -5.43
CA ALA A 141 6.05 6.50 -5.23
C ALA A 141 6.27 7.83 -6.00
N TYR A 142 7.47 8.39 -5.91
CA TYR A 142 7.82 9.61 -6.64
C TYR A 142 7.74 9.45 -8.16
N GLU A 143 8.32 8.37 -8.70
CA GLU A 143 8.36 8.12 -10.14
C GLU A 143 6.97 7.88 -10.72
N VAL A 144 6.16 7.06 -10.04
CA VAL A 144 4.77 6.80 -10.46
C VAL A 144 3.93 8.08 -10.41
N CYS A 145 4.05 8.87 -9.34
CA CYS A 145 3.28 10.11 -9.21
C CYS A 145 3.74 11.21 -10.17
N LYS A 146 5.03 11.22 -10.55
CA LYS A 146 5.57 12.17 -11.52
C LYS A 146 5.04 11.94 -12.94
N GLU A 147 4.85 10.69 -13.32
CA GLU A 147 4.32 10.27 -14.62
C GLU A 147 2.87 9.78 -14.54
N LEU A 148 2.12 10.22 -13.52
CA LEU A 148 0.76 9.78 -13.26
C LEU A 148 -0.17 10.08 -14.45
N PRO A 149 -0.85 9.08 -15.05
CA PRO A 149 -1.75 9.30 -16.17
C PRO A 149 -2.88 10.29 -15.84
N ALA A 150 -3.36 10.99 -16.85
CA ALA A 150 -4.51 11.89 -16.69
C ALA A 150 -5.75 11.11 -16.22
N GLY A 151 -6.53 11.70 -15.32
CA GLY A 151 -7.74 11.08 -14.77
C GLY A 151 -7.51 10.04 -13.66
N VAL A 152 -6.26 9.63 -13.40
CA VAL A 152 -5.96 8.78 -12.24
C VAL A 152 -5.99 9.61 -10.96
N ARG A 153 -6.70 9.13 -9.95
CA ARG A 153 -6.73 9.76 -8.62
C ARG A 153 -5.73 9.09 -7.66
N VAL A 154 -5.15 9.89 -6.78
CA VAL A 154 -4.23 9.39 -5.75
C VAL A 154 -4.91 9.43 -4.41
N ILE A 155 -5.14 8.25 -3.85
CA ILE A 155 -5.77 8.09 -2.55
C ILE A 155 -4.71 7.66 -1.55
N LEU A 156 -4.45 8.52 -0.58
CA LEU A 156 -3.61 8.16 0.55
C LEU A 156 -4.44 7.38 1.57
N CYS A 157 -3.90 6.28 2.07
CA CYS A 157 -4.58 5.45 3.07
C CYS A 157 -3.74 5.39 4.34
N ARG A 158 -4.29 5.88 5.45
CA ARG A 158 -3.64 5.82 6.75
C ARG A 158 -4.20 4.68 7.59
N MET A 159 -3.36 3.68 7.83
CA MET A 159 -3.68 2.55 8.70
C MET A 159 -3.02 2.72 10.07
N ARG A 160 -3.75 2.49 11.15
CA ARG A 160 -3.27 2.56 12.54
C ARG A 160 -3.89 1.45 13.39
N GLY A 161 -3.26 1.21 14.54
CA GLY A 161 -3.75 0.26 15.54
C GLY A 161 -3.06 -1.10 15.49
N LEU A 162 -2.26 -1.37 14.45
CA LEU A 162 -1.52 -2.64 14.31
C LEU A 162 -0.05 -2.54 14.70
N GLU A 163 0.43 -1.36 15.09
CA GLU A 163 1.83 -1.05 15.37
C GLU A 163 2.45 -1.95 16.46
N SER A 164 1.69 -2.29 17.48
CA SER A 164 2.13 -3.18 18.55
C SER A 164 1.52 -4.59 18.48
N SER A 165 0.92 -4.95 17.32
CA SER A 165 0.35 -6.28 17.12
C SER A 165 1.45 -7.35 16.98
N ARG A 166 1.06 -8.63 17.11
CA ARG A 166 1.97 -9.76 16.85
C ARG A 166 2.53 -9.76 15.41
N PHE A 167 1.85 -9.12 14.48
CA PHE A 167 2.21 -9.04 13.07
C PHE A 167 3.06 -7.82 12.73
N SER A 168 3.27 -6.89 13.67
CA SER A 168 4.18 -5.75 13.52
C SER A 168 5.64 -6.14 13.73
N LYS A 169 6.57 -5.33 13.24
CA LYS A 169 7.99 -5.41 13.59
C LYS A 169 8.33 -4.63 14.86
N LEU A 170 7.47 -3.71 15.29
CA LEU A 170 7.70 -2.90 16.48
C LEU A 170 7.63 -3.71 17.78
N LYS A 171 8.37 -3.27 18.79
CA LYS A 171 8.38 -3.81 20.14
C LYS A 171 8.08 -2.70 21.15
N PRO A 172 7.48 -3.00 22.31
CA PRO A 172 6.99 -4.31 22.74
C PRO A 172 5.72 -4.71 21.99
N LYS A 173 5.55 -6.01 21.76
CA LYS A 173 4.31 -6.55 21.19
C LYS A 173 3.27 -6.69 22.30
N GLN A 174 2.05 -6.26 22.00
CA GLN A 174 0.93 -6.36 22.94
C GLN A 174 -0.14 -7.28 22.34
N TRP A 175 -0.52 -8.29 23.11
CA TRP A 175 -1.69 -9.07 22.77
C TRP A 175 -2.94 -8.32 23.25
N LYS A 176 -3.84 -7.98 22.33
CA LYS A 176 -5.12 -7.34 22.65
C LYS A 176 -6.20 -7.95 21.78
N TRP A 177 -7.17 -8.56 22.41
CA TRP A 177 -8.37 -9.02 21.74
C TRP A 177 -9.20 -7.82 21.24
N ARG A 178 -9.74 -7.95 20.03
CA ARG A 178 -10.51 -6.88 19.38
C ARG A 178 -9.79 -5.51 19.41
N ARG A 179 -8.54 -5.52 19.00
CA ARG A 179 -7.78 -4.30 18.80
C ARG A 179 -8.47 -3.41 17.78
N THR A 180 -8.63 -2.12 18.08
CA THR A 180 -9.15 -1.16 17.10
C THR A 180 -8.10 -0.92 16.03
N VAL A 181 -8.52 -1.06 14.77
CA VAL A 181 -7.75 -0.75 13.56
C VAL A 181 -8.51 0.34 12.82
N THR A 182 -7.84 1.44 12.54
CA THR A 182 -8.44 2.52 11.76
C THR A 182 -7.81 2.56 10.36
N MET A 183 -8.65 2.78 9.36
CA MET A 183 -8.27 3.01 7.97
C MET A 183 -8.94 4.30 7.52
N VAL A 184 -8.15 5.26 7.10
CA VAL A 184 -8.65 6.57 6.62
C VAL A 184 -8.16 6.76 5.20
N PHE A 185 -9.10 6.90 4.26
CA PHE A 185 -8.82 7.20 2.86
C PHE A 185 -9.05 8.68 2.61
N GLU A 186 -8.09 9.34 2.01
CA GLU A 186 -8.18 10.75 1.63
C GLU A 186 -7.67 10.94 0.20
N ASP A 187 -8.41 11.71 -0.59
CA ASP A 187 -7.98 12.09 -1.93
C ASP A 187 -6.97 13.24 -1.85
N HIS A 188 -5.78 12.97 -2.31
CA HIS A 188 -4.68 13.92 -2.40
C HIS A 188 -4.16 14.07 -3.83
N THR A 189 -5.02 13.86 -4.83
CA THR A 189 -4.63 13.87 -6.24
C THR A 189 -3.92 15.15 -6.63
N GLU A 190 -4.49 16.30 -6.33
CA GLU A 190 -3.91 17.59 -6.72
C GLU A 190 -2.61 17.89 -5.96
N ASP A 191 -2.61 17.65 -4.64
CA ASP A 191 -1.42 17.83 -3.81
C ASP A 191 -0.26 16.99 -4.30
N VAL A 192 -0.50 15.69 -4.51
CA VAL A 192 0.53 14.74 -4.91
C VAL A 192 1.05 15.04 -6.33
N ARG A 193 0.18 15.43 -7.26
CA ARG A 193 0.60 15.91 -8.59
C ARG A 193 1.51 17.14 -8.49
N GLN A 194 1.11 18.12 -7.70
CA GLN A 194 1.89 19.33 -7.47
C GLN A 194 3.24 18.98 -6.84
N TRP A 195 3.27 18.17 -5.77
CA TRP A 195 4.52 17.78 -5.11
C TRP A 195 5.46 17.03 -6.05
N ALA A 196 4.94 16.11 -6.85
CA ALA A 196 5.76 15.33 -7.79
C ALA A 196 6.37 16.18 -8.91
N GLN A 197 5.74 17.30 -9.27
CA GLN A 197 6.23 18.22 -10.31
C GLN A 197 7.19 19.28 -9.77
N THR A 198 7.00 19.72 -8.52
CA THR A 198 7.72 20.87 -7.96
C THR A 198 8.84 20.50 -6.99
N LEU A 199 8.79 19.32 -6.40
CA LEU A 199 9.74 18.86 -5.39
C LEU A 199 10.70 17.83 -5.96
N ASP A 200 11.88 17.73 -5.35
CA ASP A 200 12.73 16.57 -5.55
C ASP A 200 12.15 15.32 -4.83
N ARG A 201 12.71 14.17 -5.13
CA ARG A 201 12.25 12.89 -4.59
C ARG A 201 12.25 12.85 -3.06
N ARG A 202 13.26 13.43 -2.42
CA ARG A 202 13.38 13.44 -0.96
C ARG A 202 12.30 14.29 -0.32
N ALA A 203 12.13 15.50 -0.80
CA ALA A 203 11.10 16.43 -0.31
C ALA A 203 9.68 15.90 -0.58
N PHE A 204 9.45 15.23 -1.73
CA PHE A 204 8.20 14.55 -2.02
C PHE A 204 7.91 13.44 -0.99
N ASN A 205 8.88 12.56 -0.72
CA ASN A 205 8.72 11.49 0.26
C ASN A 205 8.50 12.04 1.68
N GLU A 206 9.18 13.13 2.07
CA GLU A 206 8.98 13.82 3.34
C GLU A 206 7.54 14.37 3.47
N LYS A 207 6.91 14.84 2.38
CA LYS A 207 5.48 15.23 2.39
C LYS A 207 4.57 14.05 2.69
N LEU A 208 4.78 12.91 2.04
CA LEU A 208 4.03 11.68 2.31
C LEU A 208 4.24 11.20 3.76
N GLU A 209 5.50 11.16 4.23
CA GLU A 209 5.83 10.78 5.61
C GLU A 209 5.11 11.66 6.63
N ASN A 210 5.11 12.97 6.41
CA ASN A 210 4.44 13.94 7.28
C ASN A 210 2.94 13.68 7.33
N TRP A 211 2.31 13.38 6.19
CA TRP A 211 0.89 13.03 6.15
C TRP A 211 0.59 11.76 6.93
N TYR A 212 1.36 10.67 6.74
CA TYR A 212 1.18 9.42 7.48
C TYR A 212 1.42 9.58 8.99
N ASN A 213 2.40 10.38 9.36
CA ASN A 213 2.81 10.56 10.75
C ASN A 213 2.01 11.62 11.50
N CYS A 214 1.21 12.44 10.81
CA CYS A 214 0.37 13.45 11.43
C CYS A 214 -0.64 12.79 12.38
N GLN A 215 -0.67 13.24 13.64
CA GLN A 215 -1.58 12.68 14.65
C GLN A 215 -3.01 13.20 14.52
N ASN A 216 -3.22 14.25 13.75
CA ASN A 216 -4.49 14.94 13.61
C ASN A 216 -5.27 14.46 12.40
N GLY A 217 -5.92 13.30 12.52
CA GLY A 217 -7.15 13.03 11.81
C GLY A 217 -8.29 13.27 12.80
N ARG A 218 -8.79 14.47 12.88
CA ARG A 218 -10.11 14.74 13.43
C ARG A 218 -11.13 14.51 12.34
#